data_af40b398dad373dca7fda4c3f2bb04e8
#
_entry.id   af40b398dad373dca7fda4c3f2bb04e8
#
_cell.length_a   1.000
_cell.length_b   1.000
_cell.length_c   1.000
_cell.angle_alpha   90.00
_cell.angle_beta   90.00
_cell.angle_gamma   90.00
#
_symmetry.space_group_name_H-M   'P 1'
#
loop_
_entity.id
_entity.type
_entity.pdbx_description
1 polymer ?
#
loop_
_entity_poly.entity_id
_entity_poly.type
_entity_poly.pdbx_seq_one_letter_code
_entity_poly.pdbx_strand_id
1 'polypeptide(L)'
;MALSASECSSQTEDRIERMADHFESTMEDFEDSMEVLEDMMEDLGDYFADHDVTFNCNDYSYVVKGKKGGKKITISKKDALVTFKFPVANFNAIDAGHSFQVVMCDTVDSIVVRVNEKLKSHLNVRYNSGTLVVDLDRVNSLNTNDGARCGYVYIPYNLRLSKITLNGIASFSTSLPINTTNFKTELSGASHIQIPSITAKNVELSQSGTSSCKSDIKCANLDVDLSGASEIKGTFKANNIDLDLSGTSKVTSHITCNDIDADLSGASGVALTGKANRVEMDLSGTSSFRGEKLNTSEVSGGLSGCSSANIDCSKYIEMELSGTSLLSYSGNPKTNFSASRTSKIEHK
;
A
#
# COMPACT_ATOMS: atom_id res chain seq x y z
N MET A 1 -10.70 48.03 -5.57
CA MET A 1 -12.02 48.59 -5.26
C MET A 1 -12.84 47.47 -4.65
N ALA A 2 -13.15 47.58 -3.38
CA ALA A 2 -13.97 46.57 -2.70
C ALA A 2 -15.45 46.90 -3.00
N LEU A 3 -16.13 46.03 -3.72
CA LEU A 3 -17.58 46.10 -3.85
C LEU A 3 -18.21 45.80 -2.47
N SER A 4 -19.22 46.57 -2.07
CA SER A 4 -19.87 46.41 -0.78
C SER A 4 -20.70 45.11 -0.76
N ALA A 5 -20.80 44.51 0.42
CA ALA A 5 -21.55 43.24 0.61
C ALA A 5 -23.02 43.30 0.16
N SER A 6 -23.60 44.51 0.01
CA SER A 6 -24.98 44.75 -0.45
C SER A 6 -25.15 44.62 -2.00
N GLU A 7 -24.10 44.95 -2.76
CA GLU A 7 -24.15 44.79 -4.24
C GLU A 7 -23.91 43.32 -4.67
N CYS A 8 -23.18 42.57 -3.88
CA CYS A 8 -22.98 41.14 -4.08
C CYS A 8 -24.27 40.33 -3.81
N SER A 9 -25.09 40.78 -2.84
CA SER A 9 -26.41 40.18 -2.52
C SER A 9 -27.40 40.31 -3.64
N SER A 10 -27.54 41.51 -4.26
CA SER A 10 -28.52 41.75 -5.31
C SER A 10 -28.18 41.01 -6.62
N GLN A 11 -26.91 40.91 -6.99
CA GLN A 11 -26.50 40.16 -8.18
C GLN A 11 -26.63 38.62 -8.00
N THR A 12 -26.54 38.16 -6.78
CA THR A 12 -26.71 36.74 -6.45
C THR A 12 -28.20 36.38 -6.41
N GLU A 13 -29.04 37.24 -5.87
CA GLU A 13 -30.49 37.09 -5.88
C GLU A 13 -31.03 37.12 -7.32
N ASP A 14 -30.63 38.07 -8.16
CA ASP A 14 -31.01 38.17 -9.60
C ASP A 14 -30.54 36.92 -10.41
N ARG A 15 -29.48 36.27 -10.03
CA ARG A 15 -29.03 35.02 -10.71
C ARG A 15 -29.78 33.79 -10.21
N ILE A 16 -30.09 33.72 -8.95
CA ILE A 16 -30.93 32.67 -8.36
C ILE A 16 -32.32 32.75 -8.94
N GLU A 17 -32.88 33.96 -9.06
CA GLU A 17 -34.20 34.21 -9.66
C GLU A 17 -34.23 33.80 -11.15
N ARG A 18 -33.22 34.16 -11.95
CA ARG A 18 -33.12 33.71 -13.37
C ARG A 18 -32.88 32.22 -13.51
N MET A 19 -32.20 31.58 -12.56
CA MET A 19 -32.08 30.11 -12.54
C MET A 19 -33.42 29.45 -12.13
N ALA A 20 -34.15 30.04 -11.22
CA ALA A 20 -35.50 29.58 -10.86
C ALA A 20 -36.48 29.71 -12.00
N ASP A 21 -36.51 30.86 -12.69
CA ASP A 21 -37.33 31.10 -13.87
C ASP A 21 -37.00 30.17 -15.04
N HIS A 22 -35.72 29.88 -15.25
CA HIS A 22 -35.29 28.90 -16.25
C HIS A 22 -35.66 27.46 -15.86
N PHE A 23 -35.68 27.17 -14.57
CA PHE A 23 -36.11 25.88 -14.03
C PHE A 23 -37.62 25.71 -14.14
N GLU A 24 -38.40 26.75 -13.84
CA GLU A 24 -39.87 26.75 -14.02
C GLU A 24 -40.28 26.57 -15.47
N SER A 25 -39.61 27.26 -16.42
CA SER A 25 -39.93 27.15 -17.87
C SER A 25 -39.56 25.79 -18.48
N THR A 26 -38.61 25.05 -17.85
CA THR A 26 -38.25 23.68 -18.24
C THR A 26 -39.15 22.63 -17.57
N MET A 27 -39.84 22.97 -16.50
CA MET A 27 -40.72 22.04 -15.76
C MET A 27 -42.09 21.83 -16.43
N GLU A 28 -42.56 22.75 -17.25
CA GLU A 28 -43.85 22.60 -17.99
C GLU A 28 -43.80 21.47 -19.02
N ASP A 29 -42.61 21.04 -19.49
CA ASP A 29 -42.44 19.95 -20.47
C ASP A 29 -42.12 18.57 -19.84
N PHE A 30 -42.13 18.43 -18.51
CA PHE A 30 -41.58 17.26 -17.83
C PHE A 30 -42.52 16.55 -16.83
N GLU A 31 -43.82 16.56 -17.01
CA GLU A 31 -44.77 15.86 -16.12
C GLU A 31 -44.54 14.34 -16.03
N ASP A 32 -43.94 13.72 -17.05
CA ASP A 32 -43.61 12.27 -17.04
C ASP A 32 -42.22 11.92 -16.38
N SER A 33 -41.51 12.94 -15.92
CA SER A 33 -40.13 12.75 -15.35
C SER A 33 -40.03 13.03 -13.87
N MET A 34 -41.11 13.24 -13.16
CA MET A 34 -41.13 13.62 -11.75
C MET A 34 -40.51 12.57 -10.83
N GLU A 35 -40.72 11.30 -11.12
CA GLU A 35 -40.18 10.18 -10.33
C GLU A 35 -38.63 10.07 -10.44
N VAL A 36 -38.12 10.37 -11.65
CA VAL A 36 -36.66 10.39 -11.89
C VAL A 36 -36.01 11.63 -11.27
N LEU A 37 -36.77 12.75 -11.21
CA LEU A 37 -36.29 13.99 -10.59
C LEU A 37 -36.33 13.92 -9.07
N GLU A 38 -37.29 13.26 -8.46
CA GLU A 38 -37.37 13.01 -7.02
C GLU A 38 -36.20 12.11 -6.58
N ASP A 39 -35.91 11.04 -7.31
CA ASP A 39 -34.74 10.18 -7.04
C ASP A 39 -33.43 10.95 -7.21
N MET A 40 -33.31 11.80 -8.24
CA MET A 40 -32.13 12.66 -8.43
C MET A 40 -32.01 13.75 -7.36
N MET A 41 -33.13 14.32 -6.91
CA MET A 41 -33.13 15.34 -5.84
C MET A 41 -32.85 14.70 -4.47
N GLU A 42 -33.29 13.47 -4.24
CA GLU A 42 -32.95 12.69 -3.03
C GLU A 42 -31.46 12.32 -3.05
N ASP A 43 -30.92 11.88 -4.19
CA ASP A 43 -29.48 11.63 -4.39
C ASP A 43 -28.63 12.90 -4.26
N LEU A 44 -29.10 14.04 -4.80
CA LEU A 44 -28.44 15.33 -4.64
C LEU A 44 -28.54 15.87 -3.21
N GLY A 45 -29.67 15.67 -2.55
CA GLY A 45 -29.85 16.02 -1.13
C GLY A 45 -28.92 15.23 -0.22
N ASP A 46 -28.78 13.92 -0.46
CA ASP A 46 -27.83 13.07 0.23
C ASP A 46 -26.36 13.45 -0.11
N TYR A 47 -26.09 13.87 -1.35
CA TYR A 47 -24.79 14.36 -1.78
C TYR A 47 -24.40 15.65 -1.04
N PHE A 48 -25.29 16.64 -0.97
CA PHE A 48 -25.05 17.90 -0.25
C PHE A 48 -25.07 17.74 1.27
N ALA A 49 -25.73 16.71 1.81
CA ALA A 49 -25.74 16.45 3.25
C ALA A 49 -24.39 15.93 3.78
N ASP A 50 -23.65 15.19 2.95
CA ASP A 50 -22.45 14.45 3.38
C ASP A 50 -21.12 15.02 2.86
N HIS A 51 -21.14 15.96 1.89
CA HIS A 51 -19.93 16.51 1.27
C HIS A 51 -19.79 18.01 1.51
N ASP A 52 -18.55 18.43 1.75
CA ASP A 52 -18.17 19.82 1.57
C ASP A 52 -18.10 20.07 0.07
N VAL A 53 -19.09 20.75 -0.48
CA VAL A 53 -19.14 21.09 -1.91
C VAL A 53 -18.58 22.48 -2.12
N THR A 54 -17.54 22.58 -2.95
CA THR A 54 -16.94 23.85 -3.31
C THR A 54 -17.50 24.30 -4.66
N PHE A 55 -18.22 25.41 -4.65
CA PHE A 55 -18.69 26.08 -5.87
C PHE A 55 -17.70 27.20 -6.22
N ASN A 56 -17.09 27.10 -7.38
CA ASN A 56 -16.22 28.15 -7.92
C ASN A 56 -17.01 28.93 -8.98
N CYS A 57 -17.36 30.17 -8.66
CA CYS A 57 -17.96 31.11 -9.62
C CYS A 57 -17.11 32.39 -9.61
N ASN A 58 -16.48 32.69 -10.74
CA ASN A 58 -15.78 33.96 -10.98
C ASN A 58 -15.06 34.51 -9.75
N ASP A 59 -13.88 34.09 -9.45
CA ASP A 59 -13.02 34.55 -8.34
C ASP A 59 -13.54 34.33 -6.89
N TYR A 60 -14.72 33.72 -6.71
CA TYR A 60 -15.28 33.36 -5.40
C TYR A 60 -15.43 31.85 -5.25
N SER A 61 -14.99 31.35 -4.11
CA SER A 61 -15.13 29.93 -3.73
C SER A 61 -16.07 29.82 -2.52
N TYR A 62 -17.18 29.11 -2.70
CA TYR A 62 -18.13 28.82 -1.61
C TYR A 62 -17.99 27.36 -1.19
N VAL A 63 -17.78 27.13 0.09
CA VAL A 63 -17.76 25.79 0.66
C VAL A 63 -19.03 25.56 1.45
N VAL A 64 -19.89 24.70 0.96
CA VAL A 64 -21.04 24.18 1.72
C VAL A 64 -20.56 22.97 2.51
N LYS A 65 -20.47 23.12 3.84
CA LYS A 65 -20.07 22.01 4.72
C LYS A 65 -21.20 21.01 4.88
N GLY A 66 -21.01 19.81 4.37
CA GLY A 66 -21.90 18.67 4.61
C GLY A 66 -21.84 18.17 6.05
N LYS A 67 -22.92 17.56 6.54
CA LYS A 67 -22.90 16.79 7.79
C LYS A 67 -22.06 15.54 7.57
N LYS A 68 -20.96 15.37 8.33
CA LYS A 68 -20.15 14.14 8.33
C LYS A 68 -20.98 12.98 8.93
N GLY A 69 -21.68 12.27 8.09
CA GLY A 69 -22.47 11.11 8.47
C GLY A 69 -22.32 9.99 7.44
N GLY A 70 -21.28 9.16 7.57
CA GLY A 70 -21.15 7.99 6.71
C GLY A 70 -21.97 6.81 7.23
N LYS A 71 -22.41 5.94 6.33
CA LYS A 71 -23.25 4.77 6.64
C LYS A 71 -22.42 3.64 7.26
N LYS A 72 -23.03 2.92 8.23
CA LYS A 72 -22.53 1.65 8.73
C LYS A 72 -23.12 0.52 7.88
N ILE A 73 -22.27 -0.20 7.13
CA ILE A 73 -22.71 -1.26 6.23
C ILE A 73 -22.15 -2.60 6.71
N THR A 74 -22.97 -3.65 6.66
CA THR A 74 -22.54 -5.02 6.95
C THR A 74 -22.73 -5.88 5.70
N ILE A 75 -21.64 -6.48 5.22
CA ILE A 75 -21.62 -7.38 4.07
C ILE A 75 -21.34 -8.82 4.47
N SER A 76 -21.80 -9.77 3.65
CA SER A 76 -21.60 -11.20 3.83
C SER A 76 -21.21 -11.85 2.48
N LYS A 77 -20.54 -12.99 2.52
CA LYS A 77 -20.25 -13.80 1.31
C LYS A 77 -21.50 -14.25 0.53
N LYS A 78 -22.66 -14.25 1.19
CA LYS A 78 -23.94 -14.61 0.56
C LYS A 78 -24.58 -13.49 -0.23
N ASP A 79 -24.12 -12.25 -0.04
CA ASP A 79 -24.63 -11.10 -0.79
C ASP A 79 -24.25 -11.23 -2.26
N ALA A 80 -25.15 -10.77 -3.14
CA ALA A 80 -24.91 -10.77 -4.57
C ALA A 80 -23.77 -9.79 -4.96
N LEU A 81 -23.13 -10.04 -6.09
CA LEU A 81 -22.14 -9.15 -6.68
C LEU A 81 -22.71 -8.50 -7.94
N VAL A 82 -22.58 -7.19 -8.03
CA VAL A 82 -22.91 -6.41 -9.22
C VAL A 82 -21.64 -6.12 -10.01
N THR A 83 -21.70 -6.22 -11.32
CA THR A 83 -20.56 -6.04 -12.22
C THR A 83 -20.63 -4.71 -12.95
N PHE A 84 -19.56 -3.94 -12.87
CA PHE A 84 -19.32 -2.73 -13.63
C PHE A 84 -18.12 -2.91 -14.54
N LYS A 85 -18.15 -2.30 -15.71
CA LYS A 85 -17.03 -2.24 -16.66
C LYS A 85 -16.64 -0.80 -16.91
N PHE A 86 -15.33 -0.54 -16.83
CA PHE A 86 -14.75 0.77 -17.08
C PHE A 86 -13.73 0.67 -18.22
N PRO A 87 -13.61 1.69 -19.06
CA PRO A 87 -12.57 1.72 -20.08
C PRO A 87 -11.18 1.75 -19.43
N VAL A 88 -10.22 1.15 -20.08
CA VAL A 88 -8.81 1.25 -19.65
C VAL A 88 -8.29 2.64 -20.01
N ALA A 89 -7.94 3.43 -19.02
CA ALA A 89 -7.16 4.64 -19.21
C ALA A 89 -5.66 4.35 -19.05
N ASN A 90 -4.84 5.30 -19.42
CA ASN A 90 -3.39 5.17 -19.25
C ASN A 90 -3.04 5.40 -17.78
N PHE A 91 -2.78 4.32 -17.04
CA PHE A 91 -2.30 4.37 -15.66
C PHE A 91 -1.13 3.40 -15.44
N ASN A 92 -0.30 3.70 -14.47
CA ASN A 92 0.84 2.89 -14.06
C ASN A 92 0.89 2.65 -12.54
N ALA A 93 -0.11 3.13 -11.82
CA ALA A 93 -0.25 2.93 -10.39
C ALA A 93 -1.67 2.46 -10.04
N ILE A 94 -1.78 1.70 -8.95
CA ILE A 94 -3.04 1.23 -8.37
C ILE A 94 -3.08 1.68 -6.91
N ASP A 95 -4.22 2.18 -6.49
CA ASP A 95 -4.55 2.45 -5.09
C ASP A 95 -5.89 1.77 -4.78
N ALA A 96 -5.87 0.77 -3.90
CA ALA A 96 -7.06 0.04 -3.50
C ALA A 96 -7.20 -0.03 -1.98
N GLY A 97 -8.38 0.33 -1.50
CA GLY A 97 -8.69 0.37 -0.08
C GLY A 97 -9.65 -0.73 0.39
N HIS A 98 -10.08 -0.61 1.66
CA HIS A 98 -11.06 -1.49 2.29
C HIS A 98 -10.69 -2.99 2.19
N SER A 99 -11.53 -3.81 1.56
CA SER A 99 -11.28 -5.23 1.35
C SER A 99 -11.45 -5.65 -0.12
N PHE A 100 -11.05 -4.77 -1.05
CA PHE A 100 -11.02 -5.13 -2.48
C PHE A 100 -9.88 -6.10 -2.78
N GLN A 101 -10.18 -7.05 -3.68
CA GLN A 101 -9.17 -7.91 -4.28
C GLN A 101 -8.91 -7.46 -5.72
N VAL A 102 -7.71 -6.98 -5.97
CA VAL A 102 -7.27 -6.60 -7.32
C VAL A 102 -6.55 -7.79 -7.96
N VAL A 103 -6.97 -8.16 -9.16
CA VAL A 103 -6.38 -9.25 -9.94
C VAL A 103 -5.94 -8.70 -11.29
N MET A 104 -4.65 -8.72 -11.56
CA MET A 104 -4.12 -8.40 -12.89
C MET A 104 -4.01 -9.68 -13.72
N CYS A 105 -4.67 -9.70 -14.87
CA CYS A 105 -4.76 -10.89 -15.73
C CYS A 105 -4.80 -10.52 -17.22
N ASP A 106 -4.59 -11.49 -18.07
CA ASP A 106 -4.63 -11.39 -19.55
C ASP A 106 -5.99 -11.73 -20.16
N THR A 107 -6.98 -12.02 -19.30
CA THR A 107 -8.32 -12.47 -19.73
C THR A 107 -9.34 -11.35 -19.88
N VAL A 108 -8.98 -10.12 -19.54
CA VAL A 108 -9.85 -8.95 -19.65
C VAL A 108 -9.19 -7.85 -20.49
N ASP A 109 -10.01 -7.13 -21.25
CA ASP A 109 -9.63 -5.97 -22.08
C ASP A 109 -10.07 -4.62 -21.49
N SER A 110 -10.77 -4.67 -20.38
CA SER A 110 -11.35 -3.52 -19.68
C SER A 110 -11.18 -3.71 -18.17
N ILE A 111 -11.32 -2.65 -17.38
CA ILE A 111 -11.39 -2.76 -15.94
C ILE A 111 -12.76 -3.31 -15.57
N VAL A 112 -12.79 -4.49 -14.93
CA VAL A 112 -14.04 -5.13 -14.50
C VAL A 112 -14.09 -5.14 -12.98
N VAL A 113 -15.06 -4.44 -12.41
CA VAL A 113 -15.28 -4.38 -10.95
C VAL A 113 -16.55 -5.15 -10.61
N ARG A 114 -16.40 -6.17 -9.76
CA ARG A 114 -17.52 -6.92 -9.18
C ARG A 114 -17.63 -6.55 -7.71
N VAL A 115 -18.57 -5.68 -7.39
CA VAL A 115 -18.76 -5.14 -6.03
C VAL A 115 -19.96 -5.78 -5.35
N ASN A 116 -19.90 -5.91 -4.02
CA ASN A 116 -21.06 -6.33 -3.22
C ASN A 116 -22.25 -5.41 -3.49
N GLU A 117 -23.44 -5.97 -3.71
CA GLU A 117 -24.63 -5.20 -4.09
C GLU A 117 -24.96 -4.07 -3.10
N LYS A 118 -24.77 -4.30 -1.81
CA LYS A 118 -24.98 -3.29 -0.76
C LYS A 118 -24.01 -2.11 -0.82
N LEU A 119 -22.92 -2.25 -1.57
CA LEU A 119 -21.87 -1.24 -1.72
C LEU A 119 -21.88 -0.56 -3.09
N LYS A 120 -22.79 -0.95 -3.99
CA LYS A 120 -22.80 -0.46 -5.38
C LYS A 120 -22.90 1.06 -5.48
N SER A 121 -23.72 1.72 -4.64
CA SER A 121 -23.87 3.18 -4.59
C SER A 121 -22.73 3.91 -3.90
N HIS A 122 -21.82 3.18 -3.26
CA HIS A 122 -20.65 3.70 -2.59
C HIS A 122 -19.34 3.44 -3.36
N LEU A 123 -19.40 2.67 -4.45
CA LEU A 123 -18.22 2.34 -5.24
C LEU A 123 -17.67 3.58 -5.94
N ASN A 124 -16.41 3.88 -5.67
CA ASN A 124 -15.66 4.94 -6.31
C ASN A 124 -14.51 4.35 -7.13
N VAL A 125 -14.60 4.44 -8.45
CA VAL A 125 -13.55 4.05 -9.39
C VAL A 125 -13.17 5.25 -10.22
N ARG A 126 -11.95 5.74 -10.04
CA ARG A 126 -11.48 6.94 -10.73
C ARG A 126 -10.02 6.82 -11.15
N TYR A 127 -9.64 7.64 -12.10
CA TYR A 127 -8.25 7.83 -12.50
C TYR A 127 -7.77 9.18 -11.97
N ASN A 128 -6.68 9.18 -11.23
CA ASN A 128 -6.07 10.37 -10.67
C ASN A 128 -4.56 10.36 -10.93
N SER A 129 -4.07 11.30 -11.73
CA SER A 129 -2.62 11.47 -12.01
C SER A 129 -1.89 10.16 -12.36
N GLY A 130 -2.49 9.34 -13.22
CA GLY A 130 -1.91 8.05 -13.63
C GLY A 130 -2.11 6.91 -12.63
N THR A 131 -2.96 7.09 -11.62
CA THR A 131 -3.33 6.06 -10.64
C THR A 131 -4.77 5.62 -10.84
N LEU A 132 -5.01 4.32 -10.94
CA LEU A 132 -6.35 3.74 -10.81
C LEU A 132 -6.68 3.63 -9.33
N VAL A 133 -7.65 4.40 -8.87
CA VAL A 133 -8.14 4.36 -7.48
C VAL A 133 -9.44 3.55 -7.44
N VAL A 134 -9.50 2.58 -6.53
CA VAL A 134 -10.70 1.79 -6.25
C VAL A 134 -10.98 1.81 -4.75
N ASP A 135 -12.02 2.51 -4.38
CA ASP A 135 -12.36 2.77 -2.98
C ASP A 135 -13.88 2.82 -2.78
N LEU A 136 -14.31 3.06 -1.55
CA LEU A 136 -15.70 3.29 -1.19
C LEU A 136 -15.87 4.69 -0.61
N ASP A 137 -16.78 5.45 -1.17
CA ASP A 137 -17.16 6.76 -0.64
C ASP A 137 -18.28 6.64 0.40
N ARG A 138 -18.28 7.54 1.40
CA ARG A 138 -19.34 7.67 2.41
C ARG A 138 -19.60 6.40 3.26
N VAL A 139 -18.60 5.56 3.44
CA VAL A 139 -18.67 4.39 4.32
C VAL A 139 -17.83 4.65 5.55
N ASN A 140 -18.46 4.97 6.69
CA ASN A 140 -17.74 5.23 7.95
C ASN A 140 -17.37 3.95 8.70
N SER A 141 -18.13 2.89 8.51
CA SER A 141 -17.86 1.60 9.14
C SER A 141 -18.36 0.48 8.26
N LEU A 142 -17.45 -0.39 7.89
CA LEU A 142 -17.72 -1.59 7.11
C LEU A 142 -17.49 -2.82 7.99
N ASN A 143 -18.55 -3.59 8.23
CA ASN A 143 -18.44 -4.89 8.87
C ASN A 143 -18.46 -5.99 7.81
N THR A 144 -17.48 -6.88 7.84
CA THR A 144 -17.41 -8.02 6.94
C THR A 144 -17.68 -9.31 7.71
N ASN A 145 -18.81 -9.96 7.43
CA ASN A 145 -19.12 -11.27 7.99
C ASN A 145 -18.53 -12.37 7.10
N ASP A 146 -18.13 -13.48 7.73
CA ASP A 146 -17.64 -14.69 7.04
C ASP A 146 -16.41 -14.44 6.15
N GLY A 147 -15.64 -13.36 6.42
CA GLY A 147 -14.53 -12.95 5.56
C GLY A 147 -15.00 -12.48 4.17
N ALA A 148 -16.15 -11.82 4.08
CA ALA A 148 -16.65 -11.21 2.86
C ALA A 148 -15.69 -10.09 2.40
N ARG A 149 -15.57 -9.90 1.09
CA ARG A 149 -14.82 -8.79 0.48
C ARG A 149 -15.78 -7.74 -0.07
N CYS A 150 -15.33 -6.50 -0.15
CA CYS A 150 -16.07 -5.44 -0.83
C CYS A 150 -16.33 -5.80 -2.29
N GLY A 151 -15.34 -6.38 -2.93
CA GLY A 151 -15.44 -6.79 -4.32
C GLY A 151 -14.11 -7.27 -4.92
N TYR A 152 -14.17 -7.53 -6.22
CA TYR A 152 -13.06 -7.99 -7.05
C TYR A 152 -12.85 -7.00 -8.19
N VAL A 153 -11.60 -6.64 -8.44
CA VAL A 153 -11.20 -5.72 -9.50
C VAL A 153 -10.28 -6.46 -10.45
N TYR A 154 -10.70 -6.69 -11.67
CA TYR A 154 -9.88 -7.32 -12.70
C TYR A 154 -9.33 -6.24 -13.62
N ILE A 155 -8.03 -6.25 -13.82
CA ILE A 155 -7.32 -5.28 -14.67
C ILE A 155 -6.50 -6.00 -15.75
N PRO A 156 -6.38 -5.42 -16.96
CA PRO A 156 -5.56 -6.00 -18.02
C PRO A 156 -4.08 -6.05 -17.65
N TYR A 157 -3.40 -7.11 -18.10
CA TYR A 157 -1.99 -7.32 -17.81
C TYR A 157 -1.03 -6.40 -18.56
N ASN A 158 -1.36 -5.96 -19.76
CA ASN A 158 -0.47 -5.13 -20.59
C ASN A 158 -0.17 -3.74 -20.02
N LEU A 159 -0.47 -3.53 -18.73
CA LEU A 159 -0.14 -2.33 -17.99
C LEU A 159 1.27 -2.42 -17.39
N ARG A 160 2.06 -1.37 -17.55
CA ARG A 160 3.37 -1.22 -16.91
C ARG A 160 3.20 -0.64 -15.53
N LEU A 161 2.84 -1.49 -14.56
CA LEU A 161 2.71 -1.06 -13.17
C LEU A 161 4.06 -0.65 -12.61
N SER A 162 4.10 0.51 -11.99
CA SER A 162 5.25 1.03 -11.26
C SER A 162 4.95 1.24 -9.77
N LYS A 163 3.66 1.29 -9.38
CA LYS A 163 3.27 1.46 -7.99
C LYS A 163 1.99 0.70 -7.65
N ILE A 164 1.97 0.09 -6.46
CA ILE A 164 0.78 -0.52 -5.85
C ILE A 164 0.65 -0.01 -4.41
N THR A 165 -0.45 0.66 -4.12
CA THR A 165 -0.83 1.09 -2.77
C THR A 165 -2.05 0.29 -2.33
N LEU A 166 -1.95 -0.37 -1.18
CA LEU A 166 -3.06 -1.14 -0.60
C LEU A 166 -3.27 -0.76 0.86
N ASN A 167 -4.52 -0.49 1.19
CA ASN A 167 -4.93 -0.09 2.53
C ASN A 167 -6.04 -1.03 3.07
N GLY A 168 -6.19 -1.09 4.39
CA GLY A 168 -7.23 -1.91 5.02
C GLY A 168 -6.95 -3.41 4.93
N ILE A 169 -7.79 -4.18 4.26
CA ILE A 169 -7.65 -5.63 4.05
C ILE A 169 -7.59 -5.93 2.55
N ALA A 170 -7.11 -4.98 1.76
CA ALA A 170 -7.04 -5.12 0.31
C ALA A 170 -5.96 -6.13 -0.12
N SER A 171 -6.10 -6.69 -1.30
CA SER A 171 -5.09 -7.58 -1.84
C SER A 171 -4.88 -7.36 -3.32
N PHE A 172 -3.64 -7.59 -3.76
CA PHE A 172 -3.27 -7.61 -5.18
C PHE A 172 -2.64 -8.95 -5.54
N SER A 173 -3.05 -9.50 -6.66
CA SER A 173 -2.46 -10.73 -7.19
C SER A 173 -2.37 -10.71 -8.71
N THR A 174 -1.35 -11.39 -9.22
CA THR A 174 -1.19 -11.71 -10.64
C THR A 174 -0.49 -13.05 -10.80
N SER A 175 -0.75 -13.74 -11.90
CA SER A 175 0.02 -14.92 -12.31
C SER A 175 1.16 -14.58 -13.26
N LEU A 176 1.29 -13.33 -13.67
CA LEU A 176 2.21 -12.85 -14.69
C LEU A 176 3.30 -11.96 -14.09
N PRO A 177 4.51 -11.92 -14.65
CA PRO A 177 5.61 -11.12 -14.11
C PRO A 177 5.37 -9.63 -14.34
N ILE A 178 5.92 -8.79 -13.46
CA ILE A 178 5.97 -7.33 -13.63
C ILE A 178 7.37 -6.91 -14.04
N ASN A 179 7.45 -6.14 -15.14
CA ASN A 179 8.69 -5.61 -15.67
C ASN A 179 8.58 -4.09 -15.81
N THR A 180 9.44 -3.36 -15.09
CA THR A 180 9.41 -1.88 -15.09
C THR A 180 10.80 -1.33 -14.78
N THR A 181 10.97 0.00 -14.86
CA THR A 181 12.23 0.62 -14.44
C THR A 181 12.30 0.79 -12.92
N ASN A 182 11.23 1.26 -12.32
CA ASN A 182 11.10 1.42 -10.87
C ASN A 182 9.78 0.79 -10.43
N PHE A 183 9.81 0.05 -9.33
CA PHE A 183 8.62 -0.54 -8.76
C PHE A 183 8.52 -0.22 -7.27
N LYS A 184 7.36 0.26 -6.85
CA LYS A 184 7.10 0.63 -5.47
C LYS A 184 5.83 -0.03 -4.95
N THR A 185 5.87 -0.52 -3.71
CA THR A 185 4.67 -0.92 -2.97
C THR A 185 4.53 -0.14 -1.67
N GLU A 186 3.31 0.22 -1.33
CA GLU A 186 2.96 0.81 -0.04
C GLU A 186 1.77 0.03 0.53
N LEU A 187 2.03 -0.75 1.58
CA LEU A 187 1.02 -1.61 2.18
C LEU A 187 0.72 -1.19 3.61
N SER A 188 -0.54 -1.08 3.95
CA SER A 188 -0.96 -0.80 5.31
C SER A 188 -2.16 -1.65 5.75
N GLY A 189 -2.42 -1.71 7.06
CA GLY A 189 -3.48 -2.55 7.61
C GLY A 189 -3.13 -4.04 7.58
N ALA A 190 -3.98 -4.85 6.99
CA ALA A 190 -3.78 -6.30 6.80
C ALA A 190 -3.77 -6.65 5.30
N SER A 191 -3.09 -5.86 4.50
CA SER A 191 -3.06 -6.01 3.05
C SER A 191 -2.06 -7.07 2.57
N HIS A 192 -2.28 -7.58 1.38
CA HIS A 192 -1.48 -8.69 0.85
C HIS A 192 -1.17 -8.53 -0.63
N ILE A 193 0.09 -8.76 -1.01
CA ILE A 193 0.54 -8.81 -2.41
C ILE A 193 1.12 -10.19 -2.74
N GLN A 194 0.72 -10.72 -3.89
CA GLN A 194 1.31 -11.91 -4.49
C GLN A 194 1.61 -11.68 -5.97
N ILE A 195 2.90 -11.61 -6.30
CA ILE A 195 3.42 -11.44 -7.67
C ILE A 195 4.46 -12.52 -7.91
N PRO A 196 4.40 -13.30 -9.00
CA PRO A 196 5.37 -14.37 -9.24
C PRO A 196 6.79 -13.84 -9.36
N SER A 197 6.99 -12.74 -10.09
CA SER A 197 8.30 -12.08 -10.16
C SER A 197 8.20 -10.61 -10.54
N ILE A 198 9.13 -9.83 -10.01
CA ILE A 198 9.34 -8.41 -10.33
C ILE A 198 10.75 -8.25 -10.89
N THR A 199 10.87 -7.63 -12.07
CA THR A 199 12.14 -7.23 -12.65
C THR A 199 12.13 -5.71 -12.84
N ALA A 200 13.08 -5.03 -12.18
CA ALA A 200 13.19 -3.57 -12.24
C ALA A 200 14.64 -3.11 -12.06
N LYS A 201 14.92 -1.83 -12.24
CA LYS A 201 16.18 -1.25 -11.82
C LYS A 201 16.18 -1.01 -10.32
N ASN A 202 15.13 -0.39 -9.80
CA ASN A 202 14.95 -0.14 -8.37
C ASN A 202 13.60 -0.72 -7.92
N VAL A 203 13.60 -1.35 -6.74
CA VAL A 203 12.39 -1.87 -6.09
C VAL A 203 12.35 -1.33 -4.66
N GLU A 204 11.23 -0.74 -4.28
CA GLU A 204 10.96 -0.22 -2.94
C GLU A 204 9.71 -0.90 -2.38
N LEU A 205 9.84 -1.53 -1.21
CA LEU A 205 8.78 -2.27 -0.55
C LEU A 205 8.54 -1.69 0.85
N SER A 206 7.52 -0.84 1.00
CA SER A 206 7.16 -0.27 2.29
C SER A 206 5.90 -0.96 2.84
N GLN A 207 5.99 -1.50 4.06
CA GLN A 207 4.89 -2.24 4.66
C GLN A 207 4.70 -1.90 6.14
N SER A 208 3.45 -1.76 6.52
CA SER A 208 3.05 -1.52 7.91
C SER A 208 1.83 -2.36 8.32
N GLY A 209 1.52 -2.38 9.61
CA GLY A 209 0.42 -3.18 10.15
C GLY A 209 0.74 -4.67 10.17
N THR A 210 -0.10 -5.49 9.58
CA THR A 210 0.08 -6.96 9.45
C THR A 210 0.12 -7.37 7.97
N SER A 211 0.71 -6.54 7.14
CA SER A 211 0.74 -6.74 5.69
C SER A 211 1.78 -7.77 5.26
N SER A 212 1.62 -8.30 4.06
CA SER A 212 2.55 -9.29 3.53
C SER A 212 2.77 -9.17 2.03
N CYS A 213 4.00 -9.43 1.61
CA CYS A 213 4.38 -9.48 0.20
C CYS A 213 5.11 -10.79 -0.12
N LYS A 214 4.68 -11.45 -1.21
CA LYS A 214 5.36 -12.63 -1.73
C LYS A 214 5.71 -12.41 -3.20
N SER A 215 7.02 -12.35 -3.49
CA SER A 215 7.52 -12.17 -4.87
C SER A 215 8.98 -12.57 -5.00
N ASP A 216 9.36 -13.10 -6.16
CA ASP A 216 10.75 -13.18 -6.56
C ASP A 216 11.17 -11.83 -7.18
N ILE A 217 12.32 -11.29 -6.79
CA ILE A 217 12.75 -9.94 -7.18
C ILE A 217 14.11 -9.99 -7.85
N LYS A 218 14.20 -9.30 -9.01
CA LYS A 218 15.46 -9.07 -9.71
C LYS A 218 15.62 -7.58 -9.99
N CYS A 219 16.62 -6.95 -9.38
CA CYS A 219 16.84 -5.52 -9.51
C CYS A 219 18.32 -5.12 -9.37
N ALA A 220 18.64 -3.85 -9.50
CA ALA A 220 19.92 -3.31 -9.09
C ALA A 220 19.88 -2.95 -7.60
N ASN A 221 18.87 -2.25 -7.16
CA ASN A 221 18.69 -1.85 -5.76
C ASN A 221 17.32 -2.30 -5.24
N LEU A 222 17.34 -2.94 -4.08
CA LEU A 222 16.16 -3.35 -3.33
C LEU A 222 16.17 -2.63 -1.97
N ASP A 223 15.14 -1.87 -1.72
CA ASP A 223 14.88 -1.14 -0.49
C ASP A 223 13.62 -1.71 0.18
N VAL A 224 13.72 -2.10 1.44
CA VAL A 224 12.69 -2.78 2.21
C VAL A 224 12.51 -2.12 3.57
N ASP A 225 11.42 -1.42 3.74
CA ASP A 225 11.01 -0.77 5.00
C ASP A 225 9.80 -1.49 5.60
N LEU A 226 10.00 -2.17 6.73
CA LEU A 226 8.96 -2.95 7.40
C LEU A 226 8.71 -2.49 8.83
N SER A 227 7.45 -2.27 9.13
CA SER A 227 7.02 -1.97 10.50
C SER A 227 5.80 -2.80 10.92
N GLY A 228 5.46 -2.76 12.21
CA GLY A 228 4.36 -3.55 12.77
C GLY A 228 4.69 -5.05 12.84
N ALA A 229 3.87 -5.88 12.21
CA ALA A 229 4.04 -7.33 12.12
C ALA A 229 4.02 -7.79 10.65
N SER A 230 4.66 -7.03 9.78
CA SER A 230 4.68 -7.27 8.33
C SER A 230 5.69 -8.34 7.91
N GLU A 231 5.45 -8.99 6.78
CA GLU A 231 6.30 -10.08 6.31
C GLU A 231 6.59 -10.00 4.81
N ILE A 232 7.86 -10.22 4.43
CA ILE A 232 8.26 -10.41 3.02
C ILE A 232 8.89 -11.77 2.83
N LYS A 233 8.49 -12.46 1.74
CA LYS A 233 9.05 -13.74 1.31
C LYS A 233 9.33 -13.78 -0.18
N GLY A 234 10.46 -14.37 -0.57
CA GLY A 234 10.78 -14.59 -1.99
C GLY A 234 12.24 -14.95 -2.22
N THR A 235 12.66 -14.85 -3.47
CA THR A 235 14.05 -14.96 -3.89
C THR A 235 14.51 -13.59 -4.41
N PHE A 236 15.62 -13.07 -3.88
CA PHE A 236 16.10 -11.74 -4.29
C PHE A 236 17.45 -11.83 -5.00
N LYS A 237 17.51 -11.24 -6.18
CA LYS A 237 18.75 -11.03 -6.94
C LYS A 237 18.94 -9.55 -7.15
N ALA A 238 19.88 -8.95 -6.43
CA ALA A 238 20.13 -7.52 -6.47
C ALA A 238 21.65 -7.23 -6.44
N ASN A 239 22.04 -5.99 -6.73
CA ASN A 239 23.39 -5.55 -6.41
C ASN A 239 23.43 -5.14 -4.92
N ASN A 240 22.52 -4.29 -4.53
CA ASN A 240 22.42 -3.77 -3.16
C ASN A 240 21.04 -4.10 -2.58
N ILE A 241 21.00 -4.48 -1.32
CA ILE A 241 19.79 -4.74 -0.53
C ILE A 241 19.89 -3.93 0.76
N ASP A 242 18.88 -3.09 0.99
CA ASP A 242 18.70 -2.29 2.19
C ASP A 242 17.47 -2.79 2.94
N LEU A 243 17.60 -3.07 4.23
CA LEU A 243 16.58 -3.71 5.08
C LEU A 243 16.37 -2.94 6.38
N ASP A 244 15.39 -2.06 6.41
CA ASP A 244 14.95 -1.36 7.62
C ASP A 244 13.76 -2.07 8.27
N LEU A 245 13.99 -2.76 9.39
CA LEU A 245 12.96 -3.54 10.04
C LEU A 245 12.71 -3.09 11.49
N SER A 246 11.45 -2.85 11.80
CA SER A 246 11.01 -2.50 13.15
C SER A 246 9.77 -3.29 13.59
N GLY A 247 9.39 -3.17 14.87
CA GLY A 247 8.26 -3.91 15.44
C GLY A 247 8.54 -5.41 15.56
N THR A 248 7.70 -6.23 14.97
CA THR A 248 7.84 -7.70 14.91
C THR A 248 7.89 -8.19 13.46
N SER A 249 8.38 -7.34 12.57
CA SER A 249 8.43 -7.59 11.13
C SER A 249 9.48 -8.65 10.74
N LYS A 250 9.31 -9.22 9.54
CA LYS A 250 10.14 -10.34 9.14
C LYS A 250 10.44 -10.38 7.65
N VAL A 251 11.70 -10.65 7.32
CA VAL A 251 12.14 -10.99 5.95
C VAL A 251 12.66 -12.42 5.91
N THR A 252 12.19 -13.22 4.97
CA THR A 252 12.71 -14.57 4.71
C THR A 252 12.99 -14.74 3.22
N SER A 253 14.27 -14.89 2.86
CA SER A 253 14.65 -14.90 1.44
C SER A 253 15.86 -15.80 1.14
N HIS A 254 15.88 -16.31 -0.10
CA HIS A 254 17.10 -16.78 -0.72
C HIS A 254 17.68 -15.65 -1.57
N ILE A 255 18.93 -15.24 -1.33
CA ILE A 255 19.48 -14.04 -1.94
C ILE A 255 20.75 -14.29 -2.75
N THR A 256 20.99 -13.42 -3.71
CA THR A 256 22.30 -13.25 -4.38
C THR A 256 22.52 -11.77 -4.58
N CYS A 257 23.47 -11.19 -3.86
CA CYS A 257 23.77 -9.75 -3.95
C CYS A 257 25.26 -9.48 -3.72
N ASN A 258 25.65 -8.21 -3.89
CA ASN A 258 26.97 -7.74 -3.48
C ASN A 258 26.91 -7.24 -2.04
N ASP A 259 26.05 -6.30 -1.74
CA ASP A 259 26.02 -5.62 -0.46
C ASP A 259 24.63 -5.74 0.19
N ILE A 260 24.62 -5.95 1.50
CA ILE A 260 23.45 -5.89 2.37
C ILE A 260 23.74 -4.86 3.45
N ASP A 261 22.78 -3.95 3.65
CA ASP A 261 22.68 -3.09 4.82
C ASP A 261 21.41 -3.49 5.58
N ALA A 262 21.50 -3.75 6.90
CA ALA A 262 20.41 -4.33 7.68
C ALA A 262 20.26 -3.66 9.05
N ASP A 263 19.34 -2.73 9.16
CA ASP A 263 18.97 -2.04 10.39
C ASP A 263 17.73 -2.71 11.02
N LEU A 264 17.94 -3.42 12.13
CA LEU A 264 16.89 -4.17 12.80
C LEU A 264 16.63 -3.66 14.22
N SER A 265 15.40 -3.34 14.51
CA SER A 265 14.99 -2.90 15.85
C SER A 265 13.73 -3.62 16.36
N GLY A 266 13.41 -3.43 17.64
CA GLY A 266 12.26 -4.09 18.27
C GLY A 266 12.48 -5.59 18.45
N ALA A 267 11.59 -6.40 17.90
CA ALA A 267 11.67 -7.86 17.87
C ALA A 267 11.62 -8.38 16.41
N SER A 268 12.20 -7.61 15.50
CA SER A 268 12.21 -7.93 14.07
C SER A 268 13.21 -9.05 13.75
N GLY A 269 13.04 -9.69 12.60
CA GLY A 269 13.87 -10.83 12.23
C GLY A 269 14.14 -10.95 10.74
N VAL A 270 15.38 -11.23 10.40
CA VAL A 270 15.83 -11.52 9.05
C VAL A 270 16.37 -12.95 8.99
N ALA A 271 15.94 -13.72 7.99
CA ALA A 271 16.44 -15.06 7.73
C ALA A 271 16.85 -15.17 6.25
N LEU A 272 18.14 -15.16 6.00
CA LEU A 272 18.70 -15.15 4.66
C LEU A 272 19.53 -16.42 4.39
N THR A 273 19.45 -16.87 3.16
CA THR A 273 20.27 -17.95 2.61
C THR A 273 20.85 -17.54 1.27
N GLY A 274 21.93 -18.17 0.82
CA GLY A 274 22.51 -17.92 -0.50
C GLY A 274 23.85 -17.24 -0.45
N LYS A 275 24.02 -16.06 -1.08
CA LYS A 275 25.33 -15.39 -1.21
C LYS A 275 25.23 -13.87 -1.11
N ALA A 276 26.11 -13.28 -0.31
CA ALA A 276 26.42 -11.85 -0.32
C ALA A 276 27.93 -11.64 -0.27
N ASN A 277 28.43 -10.54 -0.80
CA ASN A 277 29.85 -10.24 -0.63
C ASN A 277 30.10 -9.55 0.71
N ARG A 278 29.32 -8.51 1.03
CA ARG A 278 29.41 -7.74 2.26
C ARG A 278 28.04 -7.66 2.95
N VAL A 279 28.07 -7.74 4.26
CA VAL A 279 26.91 -7.50 5.15
C VAL A 279 27.32 -6.48 6.20
N GLU A 280 26.65 -5.35 6.21
CA GLU A 280 26.65 -4.41 7.32
C GLU A 280 25.34 -4.59 8.08
N MET A 281 25.39 -4.62 9.44
CA MET A 281 24.19 -4.84 10.22
C MET A 281 24.24 -4.13 11.56
N ASP A 282 23.17 -3.41 11.87
CA ASP A 282 22.96 -2.80 13.18
C ASP A 282 21.67 -3.33 13.82
N LEU A 283 21.86 -4.15 14.87
CA LEU A 283 20.77 -4.83 15.54
C LEU A 283 20.56 -4.30 16.95
N SER A 284 19.30 -3.96 17.26
CA SER A 284 18.92 -3.49 18.58
C SER A 284 17.66 -4.17 19.12
N GLY A 285 17.33 -3.96 20.39
CA GLY A 285 16.17 -4.58 21.03
C GLY A 285 16.34 -6.09 21.22
N THR A 286 15.43 -6.88 20.69
CA THR A 286 15.46 -8.36 20.67
C THR A 286 15.47 -8.89 19.23
N SER A 287 15.99 -8.10 18.31
CA SER A 287 16.04 -8.44 16.88
C SER A 287 17.02 -9.59 16.57
N SER A 288 16.81 -10.24 15.43
CA SER A 288 17.62 -11.39 15.06
C SER A 288 17.99 -11.43 13.58
N PHE A 289 19.26 -11.65 13.28
CA PHE A 289 19.77 -11.92 11.94
C PHE A 289 20.23 -13.38 11.83
N ARG A 290 19.58 -14.17 10.97
CA ARG A 290 19.87 -15.57 10.70
C ARG A 290 20.49 -15.74 9.32
N GLY A 291 21.78 -15.73 9.23
CA GLY A 291 22.58 -15.85 8.02
C GLY A 291 23.54 -17.04 8.04
N GLU A 292 23.30 -18.07 8.86
CA GLU A 292 24.15 -19.27 8.93
C GLU A 292 24.24 -20.08 7.62
N LYS A 293 23.32 -19.79 6.66
CA LYS A 293 23.31 -20.35 5.31
C LYS A 293 23.50 -19.30 4.23
N LEU A 294 23.97 -18.13 4.62
CA LEU A 294 24.34 -17.03 3.75
C LEU A 294 25.87 -16.95 3.69
N ASN A 295 26.46 -17.40 2.61
CA ASN A 295 27.90 -17.32 2.42
C ASN A 295 28.32 -15.86 2.22
N THR A 296 29.11 -15.31 3.15
CA THR A 296 29.59 -13.93 3.08
C THR A 296 31.12 -13.84 3.03
N SER A 297 31.65 -12.76 2.47
CA SER A 297 33.07 -12.45 2.52
C SER A 297 33.44 -11.58 3.71
N GLU A 298 32.63 -10.56 3.97
CA GLU A 298 32.89 -9.54 4.97
C GLU A 298 31.60 -9.23 5.73
N VAL A 299 31.71 -9.07 7.05
CA VAL A 299 30.61 -8.69 7.92
C VAL A 299 31.09 -7.60 8.87
N SER A 300 30.30 -6.51 9.01
CA SER A 300 30.56 -5.41 9.93
C SER A 300 29.28 -4.93 10.61
N GLY A 301 29.43 -4.18 11.72
CA GLY A 301 28.32 -3.47 12.36
C GLY A 301 28.22 -3.66 13.86
N GLY A 302 27.02 -3.53 14.42
CA GLY A 302 26.76 -3.49 15.85
C GLY A 302 25.61 -4.38 16.33
N LEU A 303 25.78 -4.98 17.49
CA LEU A 303 24.74 -5.70 18.22
C LEU A 303 24.49 -5.06 19.59
N SER A 304 23.27 -4.70 19.88
CA SER A 304 22.91 -4.08 21.16
C SER A 304 21.63 -4.68 21.77
N GLY A 305 21.38 -4.40 23.04
CA GLY A 305 20.22 -4.95 23.75
C GLY A 305 20.34 -6.46 23.98
N CYS A 306 19.35 -7.22 23.56
CA CYS A 306 19.32 -8.69 23.57
C CYS A 306 19.28 -9.26 22.13
N SER A 307 19.87 -8.55 21.19
CA SER A 307 19.88 -8.94 19.78
C SER A 307 20.81 -10.13 19.50
N SER A 308 20.58 -10.82 18.39
CA SER A 308 21.40 -11.98 18.03
C SER A 308 21.68 -12.03 16.53
N ALA A 309 22.91 -12.38 16.17
CA ALA A 309 23.31 -12.66 14.81
C ALA A 309 23.97 -14.04 14.67
N ASN A 310 23.52 -14.79 13.64
CA ASN A 310 24.19 -16.01 13.20
C ASN A 310 24.67 -15.80 11.77
N ILE A 311 25.97 -15.93 11.52
CA ILE A 311 26.59 -15.61 10.23
C ILE A 311 27.58 -16.68 9.78
N ASP A 312 27.77 -16.80 8.47
CA ASP A 312 28.83 -17.56 7.84
C ASP A 312 29.73 -16.60 7.04
N CYS A 313 31.02 -16.47 7.48
CA CYS A 313 31.93 -15.48 6.92
C CYS A 313 33.30 -16.08 6.61
N SER A 314 33.85 -15.72 5.44
CA SER A 314 35.11 -16.34 4.97
C SER A 314 36.34 -15.48 5.13
N LYS A 315 36.26 -14.12 5.18
CA LYS A 315 37.45 -13.26 5.14
C LYS A 315 37.61 -12.36 6.35
N TYR A 316 36.59 -11.56 6.71
CA TYR A 316 36.73 -10.55 7.76
C TYR A 316 35.40 -10.28 8.49
N ILE A 317 35.50 -10.19 9.82
CA ILE A 317 34.39 -9.79 10.68
C ILE A 317 34.85 -8.64 11.57
N GLU A 318 34.12 -7.54 11.59
CA GLU A 318 34.29 -6.41 12.50
C GLU A 318 32.96 -6.08 13.17
N MET A 319 32.85 -6.36 14.47
CA MET A 319 31.58 -6.24 15.19
C MET A 319 31.78 -5.63 16.58
N GLU A 320 30.83 -4.71 16.89
CA GLU A 320 30.72 -4.15 18.23
C GLU A 320 29.51 -4.77 18.96
N LEU A 321 29.72 -5.31 20.14
CA LEU A 321 28.69 -5.99 20.93
C LEU A 321 28.46 -5.29 22.26
N SER A 322 27.22 -4.93 22.55
CA SER A 322 26.82 -4.35 23.83
C SER A 322 25.55 -5.00 24.38
N GLY A 323 25.25 -4.74 25.66
CA GLY A 323 24.12 -5.40 26.32
C GLY A 323 24.34 -6.90 26.54
N THR A 324 23.32 -7.70 26.29
CA THR A 324 23.33 -9.17 26.36
C THR A 324 23.24 -9.81 24.98
N SER A 325 23.81 -9.14 23.98
CA SER A 325 23.77 -9.58 22.59
C SER A 325 24.63 -10.84 22.35
N LEU A 326 24.27 -11.59 21.30
CA LEU A 326 24.93 -12.83 20.91
C LEU A 326 25.35 -12.79 19.43
N LEU A 327 26.64 -12.96 19.16
CA LEU A 327 27.15 -13.24 17.83
C LEU A 327 27.60 -14.70 17.75
N SER A 328 27.03 -15.48 16.84
CA SER A 328 27.54 -16.80 16.49
C SER A 328 28.02 -16.76 15.03
N TYR A 329 29.25 -17.20 14.80
CA TYR A 329 29.81 -17.20 13.44
C TYR A 329 30.48 -18.53 13.09
N SER A 330 30.49 -18.84 11.80
CA SER A 330 31.21 -19.96 11.17
C SER A 330 32.17 -19.45 10.10
N GLY A 331 33.03 -20.34 9.63
CA GLY A 331 34.12 -19.99 8.72
C GLY A 331 35.44 -19.72 9.44
N ASN A 332 36.43 -19.17 8.74
CA ASN A 332 37.74 -18.84 9.28
C ASN A 332 38.17 -17.40 8.92
N PRO A 333 37.36 -16.38 9.24
CA PRO A 333 37.68 -15.00 8.97
C PRO A 333 38.77 -14.44 9.89
N LYS A 334 39.37 -13.33 9.50
CA LYS A 334 40.04 -12.44 10.44
C LYS A 334 38.97 -11.69 11.22
N THR A 335 39.17 -11.58 12.54
CA THR A 335 38.16 -10.98 13.42
C THR A 335 38.70 -9.76 14.17
N ASN A 336 37.84 -8.72 14.25
CA ASN A 336 38.03 -7.56 15.11
C ASN A 336 36.74 -7.35 15.92
N PHE A 337 36.79 -7.64 17.23
CA PHE A 337 35.62 -7.55 18.08
C PHE A 337 35.82 -6.58 19.24
N SER A 338 34.83 -5.73 19.44
CA SER A 338 34.64 -4.94 20.67
C SER A 338 33.40 -5.45 21.40
N ALA A 339 33.58 -6.01 22.62
CA ALA A 339 32.44 -6.68 23.26
C ALA A 339 32.33 -6.28 24.76
N SER A 340 31.08 -6.03 25.21
CA SER A 340 30.79 -5.82 26.62
C SER A 340 30.93 -7.11 27.41
N ARG A 341 31.00 -7.01 28.75
CA ARG A 341 31.14 -8.20 29.61
C ARG A 341 29.96 -9.16 29.57
N THR A 342 28.80 -8.66 29.19
CA THR A 342 27.53 -9.40 29.17
C THR A 342 27.13 -9.91 27.78
N SER A 343 27.82 -9.45 26.75
CA SER A 343 27.66 -9.96 25.40
C SER A 343 28.48 -11.24 25.19
N LYS A 344 28.07 -12.05 24.21
CA LYS A 344 28.69 -13.36 23.95
C LYS A 344 29.07 -13.50 22.48
N ILE A 345 30.23 -14.06 22.22
CA ILE A 345 30.71 -14.42 20.88
C ILE A 345 30.99 -15.91 20.84
N GLU A 346 30.46 -16.62 19.86
CA GLU A 346 30.62 -18.05 19.65
C GLU A 346 31.15 -18.35 18.26
N HIS A 347 32.22 -19.09 18.15
CA HIS A 347 32.70 -19.67 16.89
C HIS A 347 32.21 -21.13 16.81
N LYS A 348 31.50 -21.48 15.72
CA LYS A 348 30.91 -22.80 15.48
C LYS A 348 31.78 -23.65 14.57
#